data_0a5230d2bd9dd2bf178f64b41a5720b3
#
_entry.id   0a5230d2bd9dd2bf178f64b41a5720b3
#
_cell.length_a   1.000
_cell.length_b   1.000
_cell.length_c   1.000
_cell.angle_alpha   90.00
_cell.angle_beta   90.00
_cell.angle_gamma   90.00
#
_symmetry.space_group_name_H-M   'P 1'
#
loop_
_entity.id
_entity.type
_entity.pdbx_description
1 polymer ?
#
loop_
_entity_poly.entity_id
_entity_poly.type
_entity_poly.pdbx_seq_one_letter_code
_entity_poly.pdbx_strand_id
1 'polypeptide(L)'
;MERFRQTAYSVLTTVAALVSLLVVSACEHDFYETGDSELSYLHTDFVEARTNELGAFVSAKTDDGEELTLSPAVKEQWATRPDTTYRALLYYDRVEKGVTTSFALNPVLVLRPHLTFDLASVSTDPLGFESLWMSKNRKYLNLTLVLKSGQTDDKKAIQSLALVCDSI
;
A
#
# COMPACT_ATOMS: atom_id res chain seq x y z
N MET A 1 22.03 69.88 -10.22
CA MET A 1 21.92 68.53 -10.86
C MET A 1 22.00 67.36 -9.86
N GLU A 2 22.68 67.46 -8.76
CA GLU A 2 22.81 66.37 -7.76
C GLU A 2 21.51 66.09 -6.98
N ARG A 3 20.75 67.07 -6.61
CA ARG A 3 19.45 66.84 -5.91
C ARG A 3 18.47 66.03 -6.71
N PHE A 4 18.39 66.20 -8.03
CA PHE A 4 17.52 65.41 -8.91
C PHE A 4 17.92 63.96 -9.00
N ARG A 5 19.24 63.67 -8.98
CA ARG A 5 19.74 62.29 -8.96
C ARG A 5 19.42 61.59 -7.65
N GLN A 6 19.59 62.27 -6.50
CA GLN A 6 19.24 61.66 -5.19
C GLN A 6 17.79 61.34 -5.04
N THR A 7 16.89 62.21 -5.53
CA THR A 7 15.44 61.94 -5.50
C THR A 7 15.05 60.79 -6.42
N ALA A 8 15.69 60.65 -7.58
CA ALA A 8 15.47 59.55 -8.50
C ALA A 8 15.93 58.21 -7.93
N TYR A 9 17.07 58.15 -7.25
CA TYR A 9 17.52 56.91 -6.58
C TYR A 9 16.65 56.56 -5.39
N SER A 10 16.19 57.51 -4.60
CA SER A 10 15.27 57.27 -3.49
C SER A 10 13.93 56.71 -3.94
N VAL A 11 13.38 57.22 -5.03
CA VAL A 11 12.12 56.71 -5.60
C VAL A 11 12.33 55.29 -6.17
N LEU A 12 13.45 55.06 -6.84
CA LEU A 12 13.74 53.74 -7.42
C LEU A 12 13.93 52.67 -6.34
N THR A 13 14.59 53.00 -5.23
CA THR A 13 14.78 52.07 -4.10
C THR A 13 13.48 51.76 -3.36
N THR A 14 12.61 52.79 -3.19
CA THR A 14 11.30 52.55 -2.57
C THR A 14 10.39 51.71 -3.46
N VAL A 15 10.40 51.91 -4.76
CA VAL A 15 9.62 51.05 -5.71
C VAL A 15 10.14 49.64 -5.75
N ALA A 16 11.47 49.45 -5.76
CA ALA A 16 12.08 48.12 -5.72
C ALA A 16 11.75 47.39 -4.40
N ALA A 17 11.74 48.08 -3.25
CA ALA A 17 11.35 47.51 -1.97
C ALA A 17 9.86 47.12 -1.92
N LEU A 18 8.97 47.94 -2.53
CA LEU A 18 7.54 47.62 -2.61
C LEU A 18 7.29 46.41 -3.51
N VAL A 19 7.97 46.28 -4.64
CA VAL A 19 7.85 45.13 -5.56
C VAL A 19 8.38 43.87 -4.91
N SER A 20 9.46 43.92 -4.14
CA SER A 20 9.98 42.76 -3.42
C SER A 20 9.02 42.27 -2.30
N LEU A 21 8.28 43.19 -1.64
CA LEU A 21 7.26 42.79 -0.66
C LEU A 21 6.05 42.07 -1.30
N LEU A 22 5.69 42.43 -2.53
CA LEU A 22 4.56 41.81 -3.25
C LEU A 22 4.89 40.39 -3.75
N VAL A 23 6.15 40.06 -3.97
CA VAL A 23 6.56 38.73 -4.42
C VAL A 23 6.55 37.69 -3.29
N VAL A 24 6.65 38.11 -2.04
CA VAL A 24 6.66 37.21 -0.87
C VAL A 24 5.25 36.74 -0.48
N SER A 25 4.20 37.44 -0.93
CA SER A 25 2.79 37.07 -0.64
C SER A 25 2.20 36.07 -1.64
N ALA A 26 2.95 35.64 -2.67
CA ALA A 26 2.45 34.74 -3.72
C ALA A 26 2.61 33.25 -3.41
N CYS A 27 3.07 32.89 -2.20
CA CYS A 27 2.93 31.55 -1.70
C CYS A 27 1.71 31.45 -0.77
N GLU A 28 0.52 31.67 -1.32
CA GLU A 28 -0.63 30.99 -0.76
C GLU A 28 -0.43 29.50 -1.05
N HIS A 29 0.05 28.77 -0.06
CA HIS A 29 -0.26 27.38 0.02
C HIS A 29 -1.79 27.33 0.12
N ASP A 30 -2.44 27.04 -1.00
CA ASP A 30 -3.72 26.39 -0.94
C ASP A 30 -3.50 25.17 -0.06
N PHE A 31 -3.82 25.30 1.22
CA PHE A 31 -4.10 24.14 2.02
C PHE A 31 -5.18 23.43 1.23
N TYR A 32 -4.81 22.31 0.58
CA TYR A 32 -5.80 21.37 0.15
C TYR A 32 -6.73 21.23 1.35
N GLU A 33 -7.95 21.70 1.22
CA GLU A 33 -8.98 21.34 2.18
C GLU A 33 -8.77 19.86 2.35
N THR A 34 -8.42 19.42 3.56
CA THR A 34 -8.34 18.00 3.89
C THR A 34 -9.76 17.55 3.65
N GLY A 35 -10.02 17.22 2.36
CA GLY A 35 -11.35 16.93 1.90
C GLY A 35 -11.82 15.73 2.68
N ASP A 36 -13.01 15.78 3.22
CA ASP A 36 -13.76 14.63 3.71
C ASP A 36 -14.12 13.73 2.50
N SER A 37 -13.10 13.39 1.68
CA SER A 37 -13.26 12.42 0.63
C SER A 37 -13.29 11.03 1.28
N GLU A 38 -14.03 10.15 0.68
CA GLU A 38 -14.21 8.75 1.10
C GLU A 38 -12.86 8.02 1.35
N LEU A 39 -11.76 8.51 0.74
CA LEU A 39 -10.42 7.94 0.87
C LEU A 39 -9.48 8.75 1.78
N SER A 40 -9.96 9.80 2.46
CA SER A 40 -9.11 10.64 3.32
C SER A 40 -8.53 9.90 4.52
N TYR A 41 -9.11 8.79 4.90
CA TYR A 41 -8.70 7.94 6.02
C TYR A 41 -8.32 6.52 5.58
N LEU A 42 -7.85 6.38 4.35
CA LEU A 42 -7.45 5.09 3.81
C LEU A 42 -6.26 4.52 4.58
N HIS A 43 -6.46 3.37 5.20
CA HIS A 43 -5.43 2.54 5.79
C HIS A 43 -5.16 1.32 4.93
N THR A 44 -3.95 0.79 5.00
CA THR A 44 -3.55 -0.40 4.26
C THR A 44 -2.68 -1.30 5.11
N ASP A 45 -3.14 -2.52 5.37
CA ASP A 45 -2.41 -3.47 6.20
C ASP A 45 -2.47 -4.89 5.66
N PHE A 46 -1.38 -5.63 5.89
CA PHE A 46 -1.40 -7.07 5.77
C PHE A 46 -2.16 -7.67 6.95
N VAL A 47 -3.15 -8.49 6.65
CA VAL A 47 -4.05 -9.05 7.64
C VAL A 47 -4.25 -10.56 7.49
N GLU A 48 -4.67 -11.18 8.59
CA GLU A 48 -5.35 -12.47 8.59
C GLU A 48 -6.85 -12.22 8.60
N ALA A 49 -7.49 -12.28 7.43
CA ALA A 49 -8.91 -12.05 7.27
C ALA A 49 -9.69 -13.35 7.38
N ARG A 50 -10.76 -13.36 8.20
CA ARG A 50 -11.58 -14.54 8.46
C ARG A 50 -12.95 -14.44 7.82
N THR A 51 -13.35 -15.53 7.13
CA THR A 51 -14.68 -15.68 6.60
C THR A 51 -15.62 -16.32 7.62
N ASN A 52 -16.93 -16.02 7.51
CA ASN A 52 -17.99 -16.67 8.24
C ASN A 52 -18.51 -17.93 7.50
N GLU A 53 -19.55 -18.56 8.02
CA GLU A 53 -20.24 -19.73 7.43
C GLU A 53 -20.76 -19.49 5.99
N LEU A 54 -21.02 -18.23 5.63
CA LEU A 54 -21.48 -17.83 4.29
C LEU A 54 -20.33 -17.48 3.33
N GLY A 55 -19.09 -17.61 3.78
CA GLY A 55 -17.90 -17.27 3.01
C GLY A 55 -17.67 -15.76 2.84
N ALA A 56 -18.29 -14.93 3.68
CA ALA A 56 -18.03 -13.50 3.71
C ALA A 56 -17.02 -13.14 4.81
N PHE A 57 -16.08 -12.24 4.52
CA PHE A 57 -15.14 -11.72 5.50
C PHE A 57 -15.85 -10.83 6.51
N VAL A 58 -15.70 -11.16 7.78
CA VAL A 58 -16.33 -10.45 8.91
C VAL A 58 -15.34 -9.86 9.87
N SER A 59 -14.09 -10.34 9.87
CA SER A 59 -13.04 -9.84 10.72
C SER A 59 -11.67 -9.96 10.07
N ALA A 60 -10.74 -9.13 10.53
CA ALA A 60 -9.35 -9.15 10.11
C ALA A 60 -8.45 -8.88 11.32
N LYS A 61 -7.31 -9.55 11.37
CA LYS A 61 -6.26 -9.30 12.36
C LYS A 61 -5.04 -8.78 11.65
N THR A 62 -4.58 -7.59 12.02
CA THR A 62 -3.39 -6.98 11.45
C THR A 62 -2.11 -7.65 11.96
N ASP A 63 -0.98 -7.41 11.28
CA ASP A 63 0.33 -7.87 11.76
C ASP A 63 0.77 -7.22 13.07
N ASP A 64 0.18 -6.08 13.42
CA ASP A 64 0.36 -5.39 14.70
C ASP A 64 -0.47 -6.00 15.82
N GLY A 65 -1.37 -6.92 15.50
CA GLY A 65 -2.23 -7.62 16.44
C GLY A 65 -3.57 -6.94 16.68
N GLU A 66 -3.89 -5.88 15.97
CA GLU A 66 -5.19 -5.21 16.03
C GLU A 66 -6.27 -6.09 15.40
N GLU A 67 -7.39 -6.25 16.11
CA GLU A 67 -8.54 -7.00 15.62
C GLU A 67 -9.61 -6.04 15.10
N LEU A 68 -9.93 -6.19 13.81
CA LEU A 68 -10.88 -5.36 13.10
C LEU A 68 -12.13 -6.16 12.78
N THR A 69 -13.29 -5.57 13.04
CA THR A 69 -14.58 -6.08 12.54
C THR A 69 -14.91 -5.38 11.23
N LEU A 70 -15.16 -6.13 10.18
CA LEU A 70 -15.52 -5.61 8.86
C LEU A 70 -17.03 -5.41 8.78
N SER A 71 -17.47 -4.18 8.58
CA SER A 71 -18.87 -3.83 8.45
C SER A 71 -19.07 -2.83 7.30
N PRO A 72 -19.83 -3.20 6.25
CA PRO A 72 -20.49 -4.48 6.03
C PRO A 72 -19.51 -5.65 5.81
N ALA A 73 -19.98 -6.89 5.99
CA ALA A 73 -19.20 -8.07 5.64
C ALA A 73 -18.92 -8.13 4.14
N VAL A 74 -17.69 -8.51 3.76
CA VAL A 74 -17.20 -8.45 2.38
C VAL A 74 -17.16 -9.85 1.77
N LYS A 75 -17.73 -10.01 0.58
CA LYS A 75 -17.69 -11.28 -0.14
C LYS A 75 -16.79 -11.16 -1.37
N GLU A 76 -15.74 -11.97 -1.39
CA GLU A 76 -14.77 -12.03 -2.48
C GLU A 76 -14.80 -13.36 -3.19
N GLN A 77 -14.72 -13.35 -4.53
CA GLN A 77 -14.78 -14.57 -5.35
C GLN A 77 -13.59 -15.51 -5.13
N TRP A 78 -12.45 -14.97 -4.74
CA TRP A 78 -11.23 -15.75 -4.47
C TRP A 78 -11.29 -16.51 -3.14
N ALA A 79 -12.15 -16.10 -2.20
CA ALA A 79 -12.34 -16.76 -0.91
C ALA A 79 -13.38 -17.89 -1.05
N THR A 80 -12.91 -19.07 -1.43
CA THR A 80 -13.78 -20.20 -1.77
C THR A 80 -14.22 -21.03 -0.58
N ARG A 81 -13.63 -20.85 0.59
CA ARG A 81 -13.92 -21.68 1.78
C ARG A 81 -14.54 -20.81 2.88
N PRO A 82 -15.69 -21.23 3.46
CA PRO A 82 -16.23 -20.62 4.65
C PRO A 82 -15.38 -20.97 5.89
N ASP A 83 -15.58 -20.23 6.98
CA ASP A 83 -14.92 -20.40 8.28
C ASP A 83 -13.39 -20.54 8.21
N THR A 84 -12.79 -19.84 7.24
CA THR A 84 -11.36 -19.96 6.93
C THR A 84 -10.67 -18.62 7.10
N THR A 85 -9.42 -18.68 7.54
CA THR A 85 -8.54 -17.51 7.62
C THR A 85 -7.66 -17.45 6.38
N TYR A 86 -7.63 -16.28 5.73
CA TYR A 86 -6.83 -16.00 4.55
C TYR A 86 -5.83 -14.88 4.85
N ARG A 87 -4.64 -14.99 4.28
CA ARG A 87 -3.69 -13.87 4.22
C ARG A 87 -4.11 -12.91 3.12
N ALA A 88 -4.29 -11.64 3.45
CA ALA A 88 -4.77 -10.63 2.52
C ALA A 88 -4.12 -9.27 2.79
N LEU A 89 -4.19 -8.40 1.79
CA LEU A 89 -3.92 -6.97 1.90
C LEU A 89 -5.27 -6.26 1.97
N LEU A 90 -5.56 -5.65 3.12
CA LEU A 90 -6.80 -4.95 3.40
C LEU A 90 -6.60 -3.44 3.21
N TYR A 91 -7.47 -2.83 2.41
CA TYR A 91 -7.65 -1.40 2.29
C TYR A 91 -8.93 -1.03 3.02
N TYR A 92 -8.86 -0.14 4.00
CA TYR A 92 -9.99 0.12 4.87
C TYR A 92 -10.03 1.57 5.36
N ASP A 93 -11.19 1.98 5.81
CA ASP A 93 -11.46 3.30 6.35
C ASP A 93 -11.02 3.40 7.82
N ARG A 94 -11.22 4.57 8.41
CA ARG A 94 -11.00 4.82 9.83
C ARG A 94 -11.63 3.73 10.69
N VAL A 95 -10.89 3.31 11.70
CA VAL A 95 -11.38 2.35 12.68
C VAL A 95 -12.12 3.08 13.79
N GLU A 96 -13.39 2.74 13.99
CA GLU A 96 -14.21 3.26 15.08
C GLU A 96 -14.61 2.11 16.00
N LYS A 97 -14.08 2.11 17.22
CA LYS A 97 -14.35 1.07 18.25
C LYS A 97 -14.08 -0.36 17.73
N GLY A 98 -13.03 -0.54 16.94
CA GLY A 98 -12.66 -1.83 16.36
C GLY A 98 -13.48 -2.23 15.13
N VAL A 99 -14.34 -1.36 14.62
CA VAL A 99 -15.14 -1.59 13.41
C VAL A 99 -14.64 -0.69 12.29
N THR A 100 -14.56 -1.23 11.09
CA THR A 100 -14.16 -0.48 9.89
C THR A 100 -14.90 -0.97 8.64
N THR A 101 -14.89 -0.13 7.60
CA THR A 101 -15.38 -0.48 6.27
C THR A 101 -14.20 -0.85 5.37
N SER A 102 -14.30 -1.99 4.70
CA SER A 102 -13.29 -2.40 3.71
C SER A 102 -13.59 -1.77 2.36
N PHE A 103 -12.60 -1.12 1.76
CA PHE A 103 -12.65 -0.64 0.36
C PHE A 103 -12.20 -1.72 -0.62
N ALA A 104 -11.20 -2.50 -0.23
CA ALA A 104 -10.72 -3.63 -1.02
C ALA A 104 -10.03 -4.67 -0.13
N LEU A 105 -10.12 -5.93 -0.53
CA LEU A 105 -9.44 -7.03 0.12
C LEU A 105 -8.80 -7.91 -0.97
N ASN A 106 -7.47 -7.83 -1.08
CA ASN A 106 -6.71 -8.54 -2.09
C ASN A 106 -6.01 -9.77 -1.51
N PRO A 107 -6.06 -10.94 -2.19
CA PRO A 107 -5.37 -12.12 -1.70
C PRO A 107 -3.86 -11.94 -1.73
N VAL A 108 -3.19 -12.44 -0.70
CA VAL A 108 -1.73 -12.52 -0.65
C VAL A 108 -1.33 -13.99 -0.75
N LEU A 109 -0.47 -14.29 -1.71
CA LEU A 109 0.05 -15.64 -1.89
C LEU A 109 0.93 -16.02 -0.70
N VAL A 110 0.61 -17.14 -0.06
CA VAL A 110 1.42 -17.70 1.03
C VAL A 110 2.12 -18.95 0.52
N LEU A 111 3.43 -18.86 0.32
CA LEU A 111 4.26 -19.98 -0.07
C LEU A 111 4.73 -20.73 1.18
N ARG A 112 4.71 -22.06 1.08
CA ARG A 112 5.36 -22.95 2.06
C ARG A 112 6.62 -23.51 1.43
N PRO A 113 7.75 -23.57 2.16
CA PRO A 113 8.96 -24.15 1.62
C PRO A 113 8.78 -25.65 1.38
N HIS A 114 9.26 -26.10 0.23
CA HIS A 114 9.41 -27.52 -0.13
C HIS A 114 10.89 -27.87 -0.05
N LEU A 115 11.20 -29.07 0.36
CA LEU A 115 12.58 -29.56 0.30
C LEU A 115 12.90 -30.00 -1.14
N THR A 116 14.13 -29.78 -1.56
CA THR A 116 14.58 -30.09 -2.94
C THR A 116 14.31 -31.54 -3.32
N PHE A 117 14.47 -32.46 -2.38
CA PHE A 117 14.23 -33.89 -2.63
C PHE A 117 12.76 -34.31 -2.76
N ASP A 118 11.82 -33.43 -2.36
CA ASP A 118 10.38 -33.66 -2.53
C ASP A 118 9.87 -33.28 -3.93
N LEU A 119 10.72 -32.65 -4.74
CA LEU A 119 10.35 -32.13 -6.04
C LEU A 119 10.98 -32.97 -7.16
N ALA A 120 10.16 -33.34 -8.16
CA ALA A 120 10.63 -34.08 -9.32
C ALA A 120 11.59 -33.27 -10.22
N SER A 121 11.41 -31.96 -10.25
CA SER A 121 12.28 -31.00 -10.93
C SER A 121 12.15 -29.62 -10.31
N VAL A 122 13.24 -28.86 -10.32
CA VAL A 122 13.26 -27.46 -9.88
C VAL A 122 13.61 -26.60 -11.10
N SER A 123 12.72 -25.68 -11.45
CA SER A 123 13.03 -24.65 -12.45
C SER A 123 13.53 -23.40 -11.75
N THR A 124 14.65 -22.85 -12.21
CA THR A 124 15.27 -21.65 -11.67
C THR A 124 15.25 -20.55 -12.72
N ASP A 125 14.10 -19.93 -12.90
CA ASP A 125 14.02 -18.74 -13.73
C ASP A 125 14.50 -17.51 -12.95
N PRO A 126 15.23 -16.56 -13.60
CA PRO A 126 15.74 -15.40 -12.91
C PRO A 126 14.60 -14.50 -12.43
N LEU A 127 14.57 -14.26 -11.12
CA LEU A 127 13.64 -13.34 -10.46
C LEU A 127 14.37 -12.08 -10.01
N GLY A 128 13.70 -10.92 -10.14
CA GLY A 128 14.14 -9.70 -9.49
C GLY A 128 13.72 -9.72 -8.02
N PHE A 129 14.65 -9.40 -7.15
CA PHE A 129 14.37 -9.19 -5.73
C PHE A 129 14.17 -7.70 -5.46
N GLU A 130 13.13 -7.33 -4.77
CA GLU A 130 12.84 -5.95 -4.40
C GLU A 130 12.99 -5.72 -2.89
N SER A 131 12.28 -6.50 -2.07
CA SER A 131 12.32 -6.32 -0.62
C SER A 131 11.99 -7.60 0.14
N LEU A 132 12.47 -7.65 1.39
CA LEU A 132 12.22 -8.73 2.34
C LEU A 132 12.10 -8.14 3.74
N TRP A 133 11.00 -8.43 4.43
CA TRP A 133 10.83 -8.02 5.82
C TRP A 133 9.98 -9.02 6.61
N MET A 134 10.21 -9.09 7.90
CA MET A 134 9.41 -9.91 8.79
C MET A 134 8.23 -9.11 9.31
N SER A 135 7.05 -9.74 9.33
CA SER A 135 5.88 -9.17 9.97
C SER A 135 6.12 -8.95 11.47
N LYS A 136 5.49 -7.94 12.07
CA LYS A 136 5.68 -7.62 13.50
C LYS A 136 5.30 -8.77 14.42
N ASN A 137 4.28 -9.54 14.05
CA ASN A 137 3.88 -10.76 14.77
C ASN A 137 4.84 -11.94 14.57
N ARG A 138 5.90 -11.79 13.75
CA ARG A 138 6.92 -12.80 13.40
C ARG A 138 6.36 -14.08 12.75
N LYS A 139 5.12 -14.03 12.25
CA LYS A 139 4.46 -15.19 11.64
C LYS A 139 4.72 -15.30 10.14
N TYR A 140 4.98 -14.15 9.48
CA TYR A 140 5.17 -14.08 8.05
C TYR A 140 6.50 -13.41 7.70
N LEU A 141 7.16 -13.98 6.70
CA LEU A 141 8.25 -13.34 5.99
C LEU A 141 7.67 -12.78 4.68
N ASN A 142 7.55 -11.46 4.58
CA ASN A 142 7.02 -10.81 3.42
C ASN A 142 8.12 -10.61 2.40
N LEU A 143 7.90 -11.07 1.17
CA LEU A 143 8.87 -11.07 0.09
C LEU A 143 8.25 -10.40 -1.14
N THR A 144 8.88 -9.35 -1.65
CA THR A 144 8.48 -8.70 -2.89
C THR A 144 9.45 -9.10 -4.00
N LEU A 145 8.89 -9.67 -5.07
CA LEU A 145 9.62 -10.16 -6.22
C LEU A 145 9.15 -9.45 -7.49
N VAL A 146 10.09 -9.20 -8.40
CA VAL A 146 9.80 -8.71 -9.75
C VAL A 146 9.87 -9.89 -10.71
N LEU A 147 8.73 -10.24 -11.29
CA LEU A 147 8.61 -11.29 -12.27
C LEU A 147 8.80 -10.74 -13.67
N LYS A 148 9.60 -11.41 -14.50
CA LYS A 148 9.65 -11.09 -15.91
C LYS A 148 8.46 -11.77 -16.60
N SER A 149 7.47 -10.99 -17.00
CA SER A 149 6.42 -11.48 -17.89
C SER A 149 6.98 -11.55 -19.31
N GLY A 150 7.17 -12.76 -19.84
CA GLY A 150 7.42 -12.93 -21.26
C GLY A 150 6.23 -12.44 -22.10
N GLN A 151 6.47 -11.94 -23.31
CA GLN A 151 5.40 -11.78 -24.28
C GLN A 151 4.97 -13.18 -24.73
N THR A 152 3.93 -13.71 -24.11
CA THR A 152 3.23 -14.88 -24.62
C THR A 152 1.94 -14.40 -25.27
N ASP A 153 1.67 -14.85 -26.49
CA ASP A 153 0.36 -14.64 -27.12
C ASP A 153 -0.78 -15.32 -26.34
N ASP A 154 -0.43 -16.14 -25.36
CA ASP A 154 -1.37 -16.83 -24.49
C ASP A 154 -1.70 -15.95 -23.26
N LYS A 155 -2.84 -15.26 -23.36
CA LYS A 155 -3.40 -14.47 -22.25
C LYS A 155 -3.76 -15.29 -20.99
N LYS A 156 -3.60 -16.61 -21.03
CA LYS A 156 -3.88 -17.54 -19.94
C LYS A 156 -2.60 -18.10 -19.29
N ALA A 157 -1.43 -17.66 -19.70
CA ALA A 157 -0.18 -18.12 -19.07
C ALA A 157 -0.15 -17.72 -17.61
N ILE A 158 -0.24 -18.70 -16.72
CA ILE A 158 -0.16 -18.53 -15.27
C ILE A 158 1.29 -18.77 -14.85
N GLN A 159 1.90 -17.79 -14.20
CA GLN A 159 3.19 -17.99 -13.55
C GLN A 159 2.96 -18.63 -12.19
N SER A 160 3.65 -19.73 -11.91
CA SER A 160 3.63 -20.38 -10.61
C SER A 160 4.97 -20.16 -9.91
N LEU A 161 4.90 -19.86 -8.62
CA LEU A 161 6.05 -19.68 -7.75
C LEU A 161 6.08 -20.79 -6.72
N ALA A 162 7.27 -21.31 -6.42
CA ALA A 162 7.52 -22.20 -5.32
C ALA A 162 8.72 -21.71 -4.53
N LEU A 163 8.67 -21.88 -3.22
CA LEU A 163 9.81 -21.67 -2.33
C LEU A 163 10.46 -23.01 -2.08
N VAL A 164 11.74 -23.15 -2.44
CA VAL A 164 12.51 -24.40 -2.28
C VAL A 164 13.62 -24.18 -1.27
N CYS A 165 13.77 -25.12 -0.37
CA CYS A 165 14.84 -25.14 0.63
C CYS A 165 15.78 -26.32 0.34
N ASP A 166 17.09 -26.07 0.19
CA ASP A 166 18.07 -27.09 -0.12
C ASP A 166 18.47 -27.93 1.11
N SER A 167 18.46 -27.33 2.29
CA SER A 167 18.76 -27.99 3.57
C SER A 167 18.16 -27.23 4.74
N ILE A 168 17.83 -27.93 5.80
CA ILE A 168 17.42 -27.39 7.10
C ILE A 168 18.53 -27.68 8.11
#